data_faf9c80c3ecf1309991aa0d164a314e4
#
_entry.id   faf9c80c3ecf1309991aa0d164a314e4
#
_cell.length_a   1.000
_cell.length_b   1.000
_cell.length_c   1.000
_cell.angle_alpha   90.00
_cell.angle_beta   90.00
_cell.angle_gamma   90.00
#
_symmetry.space_group_name_H-M   'P 1'
#
loop_
_entity.id
_entity.type
_entity.pdbx_description
1 polymer ?
#
loop_
_entity_poly.entity_id
_entity_poly.type
_entity_poly.pdbx_seq_one_letter_code
_entity_poly.pdbx_strand_id
1 'polypeptide(L)'
;MVLKKKENLQKNAKIVGDYFVKQLRKIQIKFPNYISKISGKGLFIGIDLIINGNLSLPNQKLATKLINILRLRGVLLSTDGPFNNVIKIKPPLVFNKDNADFVCSEIESFLIHENKK
;
A
#
# COMPACT_ATOMS: atom_id res chain seq x y z
N MET A 1 13.90 -11.57 27.93
CA MET A 1 12.52 -11.11 27.69
C MET A 1 12.41 -10.10 26.56
N VAL A 2 13.41 -9.24 26.40
CA VAL A 2 13.45 -8.31 25.28
C VAL A 2 13.50 -9.05 23.95
N LEU A 3 14.22 -10.17 23.86
CA LEU A 3 14.32 -10.98 22.64
C LEU A 3 12.98 -11.61 22.23
N LYS A 4 12.20 -12.07 23.21
CA LYS A 4 10.88 -12.66 22.94
C LYS A 4 9.90 -11.62 22.37
N LYS A 5 9.93 -10.39 22.89
CA LYS A 5 9.10 -9.30 22.37
C LYS A 5 9.49 -8.96 20.94
N LYS A 6 10.78 -8.95 20.65
CA LYS A 6 11.29 -8.66 19.30
C LYS A 6 10.86 -9.73 18.31
N GLU A 7 10.94 -11.01 18.69
CA GLU A 7 10.51 -12.13 17.85
C GLU A 7 9.00 -12.07 17.60
N ASN A 8 8.21 -11.77 18.63
CA ASN A 8 6.76 -11.65 18.50
C ASN A 8 6.37 -10.49 17.60
N LEU A 9 7.09 -9.38 17.66
CA LEU A 9 6.85 -8.23 16.78
C LEU A 9 7.16 -8.57 15.33
N GLN A 10 8.22 -9.34 15.06
CA GLN A 10 8.57 -9.76 13.71
C GLN A 10 7.55 -10.74 13.14
N LYS A 11 7.08 -11.69 13.95
CA LYS A 11 6.01 -12.61 13.53
C LYS A 11 4.73 -11.84 13.24
N ASN A 12 4.38 -10.90 14.12
CA ASN A 12 3.21 -10.08 13.93
C ASN A 12 3.31 -9.26 12.65
N ALA A 13 4.47 -8.67 12.38
CA ALA A 13 4.69 -7.88 11.18
C ALA A 13 4.50 -8.72 9.91
N LYS A 14 4.97 -9.97 9.93
CA LYS A 14 4.80 -10.87 8.79
C LYS A 14 3.34 -11.23 8.57
N ILE A 15 2.64 -11.61 9.66
CA ILE A 15 1.23 -11.98 9.59
C ILE A 15 0.39 -10.81 9.10
N VAL A 16 0.60 -9.63 9.66
CA VAL A 16 -0.14 -8.42 9.29
C VAL A 16 0.24 -7.97 7.88
N GLY A 17 1.52 -8.09 7.51
CA GLY A 17 1.97 -7.78 6.16
C GLY A 17 1.30 -8.65 5.11
N ASP A 18 1.24 -9.95 5.34
CA ASP A 18 0.56 -10.89 4.44
C ASP A 18 -0.93 -10.57 4.33
N TYR A 19 -1.57 -10.25 5.45
CA TYR A 19 -2.97 -9.85 5.49
C TYR A 19 -3.18 -8.55 4.69
N PHE A 20 -2.30 -7.57 4.88
CA PHE A 20 -2.38 -6.28 4.20
C PHE A 20 -2.27 -6.46 2.68
N VAL A 21 -1.30 -7.25 2.21
CA VAL A 21 -1.13 -7.55 0.79
C VAL A 21 -2.38 -8.21 0.23
N LYS A 22 -2.96 -9.15 0.97
CA LYS A 22 -4.18 -9.83 0.55
C LYS A 22 -5.34 -8.85 0.37
N GLN A 23 -5.50 -7.90 1.30
CA GLN A 23 -6.55 -6.89 1.21
C GLN A 23 -6.29 -5.93 0.02
N LEU A 24 -5.03 -5.55 -0.19
CA LEU A 24 -4.66 -4.70 -1.31
C LEU A 24 -4.92 -5.38 -2.66
N ARG A 25 -4.71 -6.69 -2.74
CA ARG A 25 -5.01 -7.43 -3.97
C ARG A 25 -6.50 -7.44 -4.28
N LYS A 26 -7.35 -7.43 -3.27
CA LYS A 26 -8.80 -7.30 -3.47
C LYS A 26 -9.13 -5.93 -4.07
N ILE A 27 -8.45 -4.89 -3.61
CA ILE A 27 -8.62 -3.55 -4.18
C ILE A 27 -8.12 -3.50 -5.61
N GLN A 28 -7.00 -4.15 -5.90
CA GLN A 28 -6.46 -4.24 -7.26
C GLN A 28 -7.48 -4.84 -8.23
N ILE A 29 -8.17 -5.88 -7.81
CA ILE A 29 -9.19 -6.54 -8.64
C ILE A 29 -10.33 -5.58 -8.96
N LYS A 30 -10.68 -4.70 -8.02
CA LYS A 30 -11.72 -3.69 -8.24
C LYS A 30 -11.26 -2.54 -9.13
N PHE A 31 -9.97 -2.23 -9.10
CA PHE A 31 -9.42 -1.07 -9.81
C PHE A 31 -8.21 -1.45 -10.69
N PRO A 32 -8.40 -2.36 -11.67
CA PRO A 32 -7.29 -2.80 -12.50
C PRO A 32 -6.74 -1.70 -13.40
N ASN A 33 -7.52 -0.64 -13.63
CA ASN A 33 -7.08 0.50 -14.42
C ASN A 33 -6.04 1.38 -13.71
N TYR A 34 -5.99 1.30 -12.38
CA TYR A 34 -5.08 2.11 -11.57
C TYR A 34 -3.92 1.32 -10.99
N ILE A 35 -4.14 0.06 -10.62
CA ILE A 35 -3.14 -0.76 -9.96
C ILE A 35 -2.76 -1.94 -10.83
N SER A 36 -1.47 -2.01 -11.23
CA SER A 36 -0.98 -3.11 -12.05
C SER A 36 -0.44 -4.26 -11.22
N LYS A 37 0.21 -3.94 -10.09
CA LYS A 37 0.91 -4.95 -9.29
C LYS A 37 0.91 -4.57 -7.82
N ILE A 38 0.68 -5.57 -6.98
CA ILE A 38 0.88 -5.46 -5.54
C ILE A 38 2.00 -6.42 -5.18
N SER A 39 3.02 -5.95 -4.50
CA SER A 39 4.14 -6.79 -4.06
C SER A 39 4.37 -6.62 -2.57
N GLY A 40 4.72 -7.70 -1.91
CA GLY A 40 5.11 -7.69 -0.52
C GLY A 40 6.44 -8.40 -0.39
N LYS A 41 7.45 -7.74 0.18
CA LYS A 41 8.76 -8.34 0.38
C LYS A 41 9.30 -7.88 1.73
N GLY A 42 9.36 -8.81 2.67
CA GLY A 42 9.75 -8.49 4.04
C GLY A 42 8.77 -7.52 4.67
N LEU A 43 9.27 -6.38 5.11
CA LEU A 43 8.46 -5.35 5.76
C LEU A 43 7.98 -4.26 4.79
N PHE A 44 8.21 -4.45 3.50
CA PHE A 44 7.83 -3.47 2.49
C PHE A 44 6.66 -3.98 1.66
N ILE A 45 5.74 -3.07 1.34
CA ILE A 45 4.63 -3.35 0.44
C ILE A 45 4.71 -2.33 -0.69
N GLY A 46 4.66 -2.81 -1.94
CA GLY A 46 4.72 -1.96 -3.11
C GLY A 46 3.41 -1.99 -3.88
N ILE A 47 2.95 -0.83 -4.32
CA ILE A 47 1.76 -0.68 -5.15
C ILE A 47 2.17 0.06 -6.42
N ASP A 48 2.12 -0.63 -7.55
CA ASP A 48 2.46 -0.04 -8.85
C ASP A 48 1.21 0.59 -9.47
N LEU A 49 1.28 1.90 -9.70
CA LEU A 49 0.15 2.65 -10.27
C LEU A 49 0.37 2.95 -11.74
N ILE A 50 -0.70 2.76 -12.52
CA ILE A 50 -0.68 2.94 -13.98
C ILE A 50 -1.87 3.79 -14.42
N ILE A 51 -1.87 4.19 -15.70
CA ILE A 51 -2.93 5.01 -16.32
C ILE A 51 -3.78 4.11 -17.21
N ASN A 52 -5.10 4.09 -16.97
CA ASN A 52 -6.09 3.41 -17.82
C ASN A 52 -5.75 1.95 -18.14
N GLY A 53 -5.16 1.23 -17.17
CA GLY A 53 -4.82 -0.18 -17.35
C GLY A 53 -3.63 -0.42 -18.26
N ASN A 54 -2.92 0.61 -18.68
CA ASN A 54 -1.77 0.47 -19.57
C ASN A 54 -0.47 0.35 -18.78
N LEU A 55 0.14 -0.84 -18.84
CA LEU A 55 1.38 -1.13 -18.12
C LEU A 55 2.55 -0.24 -18.53
N SER A 56 2.49 0.34 -19.73
CA SER A 56 3.53 1.23 -20.23
C SER A 56 3.37 2.67 -19.77
N LEU A 57 2.27 3.00 -19.08
CA LEU A 57 1.98 4.35 -18.64
C LEU A 57 1.98 4.44 -17.10
N PRO A 58 3.13 4.75 -16.48
CA PRO A 58 3.20 4.91 -15.03
C PRO A 58 2.41 6.14 -14.58
N ASN A 59 1.71 6.02 -13.46
CA ASN A 59 0.85 7.08 -12.94
C ASN A 59 1.50 7.78 -11.76
N GLN A 60 2.43 8.67 -12.04
CA GLN A 60 3.12 9.46 -11.04
C GLN A 60 2.19 10.43 -10.31
N LYS A 61 1.27 11.06 -11.03
CA LYS A 61 0.32 12.01 -10.44
C LYS A 61 -0.54 11.35 -9.38
N LEU A 62 -1.06 10.16 -9.67
CA LEU A 62 -1.90 9.41 -8.75
C LEU A 62 -1.10 9.00 -7.51
N ALA A 63 0.14 8.55 -7.72
CA ALA A 63 1.03 8.17 -6.63
C ALA A 63 1.28 9.35 -5.68
N THR A 64 1.56 10.52 -6.23
CA THR A 64 1.81 11.72 -5.45
C THR A 64 0.59 12.12 -4.63
N LYS A 65 -0.60 12.10 -5.24
CA LYS A 65 -1.85 12.42 -4.54
C LYS A 65 -2.11 11.46 -3.38
N LEU A 66 -1.95 10.16 -3.65
CA LEU A 66 -2.21 9.13 -2.65
C LEU A 66 -1.24 9.23 -1.48
N ILE A 67 0.04 9.48 -1.76
CA ILE A 67 1.05 9.67 -0.72
C ILE A 67 0.68 10.84 0.18
N ASN A 68 0.28 11.96 -0.40
CA ASN A 68 -0.07 13.15 0.37
C ASN A 68 -1.26 12.86 1.31
N ILE A 69 -2.26 12.12 0.82
CA ILE A 69 -3.42 11.76 1.63
C ILE A 69 -3.02 10.82 2.78
N LEU A 70 -2.25 9.78 2.47
CA LEU A 70 -1.87 8.79 3.49
C LEU A 70 -0.89 9.36 4.51
N ARG A 71 -0.04 10.31 4.14
CA ARG A 71 0.84 11.01 5.09
C ARG A 71 0.05 11.74 6.15
N LEU A 72 -1.07 12.34 5.76
CA LEU A 72 -1.96 13.02 6.70
C LEU A 72 -2.57 12.04 7.70
N ARG A 73 -2.56 10.75 7.38
CA ARG A 73 -3.08 9.69 8.26
C ARG A 73 -1.98 9.00 9.07
N GLY A 74 -0.75 9.51 9.02
CA GLY A 74 0.37 8.98 9.80
C GLY A 74 1.02 7.73 9.26
N VAL A 75 0.82 7.40 7.98
CA VAL A 75 1.41 6.23 7.36
C VAL A 75 2.75 6.59 6.72
N LEU A 76 3.79 5.79 6.98
CA LEU A 76 5.10 5.99 6.36
C LEU A 76 5.10 5.46 4.93
N LEU A 77 5.28 6.37 3.99
CA LEU A 77 5.22 6.09 2.57
C LEU A 77 6.30 6.82 1.81
N SER A 78 6.68 6.24 0.68
CA SER A 78 7.53 6.92 -0.30
C SER A 78 7.16 6.46 -1.69
N THR A 79 7.52 7.24 -2.70
CA THR A 79 7.46 6.77 -4.08
C THR A 79 8.79 6.09 -4.42
N ASP A 80 8.71 5.10 -5.28
CA ASP A 80 9.88 4.35 -5.71
C ASP A 80 9.74 4.03 -7.20
N GLY A 81 10.80 3.43 -7.75
CA GLY A 81 10.85 3.05 -9.16
C GLY A 81 11.33 4.20 -10.04
N PRO A 82 11.69 3.89 -11.30
CA PRO A 82 12.25 4.88 -12.23
C PRO A 82 11.27 5.98 -12.62
N PHE A 83 9.96 5.75 -12.44
CA PHE A 83 8.91 6.70 -12.83
C PHE A 83 8.14 7.27 -11.64
N ASN A 84 8.60 7.00 -10.42
CA ASN A 84 7.96 7.46 -9.18
C ASN A 84 6.46 7.10 -9.10
N ASN A 85 6.10 5.95 -9.67
CA ASN A 85 4.72 5.47 -9.71
C ASN A 85 4.46 4.30 -8.77
N VAL A 86 5.49 3.83 -8.08
CA VAL A 86 5.36 2.75 -7.11
C VAL A 86 5.25 3.37 -5.72
N ILE A 87 4.15 3.07 -5.03
CA ILE A 87 3.99 3.47 -3.64
C ILE A 87 4.61 2.38 -2.77
N LYS A 88 5.58 2.77 -1.96
CA LYS A 88 6.26 1.86 -1.05
C LYS A 88 5.77 2.15 0.36
N ILE A 89 5.08 1.19 0.95
CA ILE A 89 4.55 1.29 2.30
C ILE A 89 5.45 0.49 3.23
N LYS A 90 5.87 1.12 4.31
CA LYS A 90 6.69 0.49 5.33
C LYS A 90 5.93 0.52 6.64
N PRO A 91 5.11 -0.49 6.94
CA PRO A 91 4.33 -0.48 8.17
C PRO A 91 5.25 -0.61 9.39
N PRO A 92 4.97 0.11 10.48
CA PRO A 92 5.72 -0.09 11.71
C PRO A 92 5.48 -1.49 12.29
N LEU A 93 6.40 -1.98 13.10
CA LEU A 93 6.31 -3.33 13.68
C LEU A 93 5.07 -3.52 14.55
N VAL A 94 4.54 -2.44 15.10
CA VAL A 94 3.34 -2.47 15.94
C VAL A 94 2.04 -2.38 15.12
N PHE A 95 2.15 -2.31 13.81
CA PHE A 95 0.99 -2.26 12.93
C PHE A 95 0.15 -3.52 13.10
N ASN A 96 -1.17 -3.37 13.18
CA ASN A 96 -2.09 -4.49 13.34
C ASN A 96 -3.08 -4.57 12.19
N LYS A 97 -3.97 -5.57 12.22
CA LYS A 97 -4.96 -5.78 11.16
C LYS A 97 -5.92 -4.60 11.04
N ASP A 98 -6.30 -4.00 12.16
CA ASP A 98 -7.18 -2.82 12.13
C ASP A 98 -6.50 -1.65 11.44
N ASN A 99 -5.20 -1.47 11.67
CA ASN A 99 -4.42 -0.44 10.99
C ASN A 99 -4.36 -0.72 9.47
N ALA A 100 -4.16 -1.99 9.10
CA ALA A 100 -4.13 -2.38 7.69
C ALA A 100 -5.49 -2.14 7.03
N ASP A 101 -6.58 -2.49 7.70
CA ASP A 101 -7.94 -2.24 7.21
C ASP A 101 -8.19 -0.74 7.02
N PHE A 102 -7.72 0.08 7.95
CA PHE A 102 -7.86 1.53 7.86
C PHE A 102 -7.16 2.07 6.62
N VAL A 103 -5.91 1.67 6.41
CA VAL A 103 -5.14 2.13 5.25
C VAL A 103 -5.78 1.65 3.95
N CYS A 104 -6.21 0.40 3.89
CA CYS A 104 -6.90 -0.15 2.72
C CYS A 104 -8.18 0.61 2.43
N SER A 105 -8.94 0.94 3.46
CA SER A 105 -10.18 1.72 3.35
C SER A 105 -9.90 3.10 2.76
N GLU A 106 -8.84 3.75 3.20
CA GLU A 106 -8.44 5.07 2.68
C GLU A 106 -8.03 4.99 1.22
N ILE A 107 -7.26 3.96 0.84
CA ILE A 107 -6.84 3.74 -0.54
C ILE A 107 -8.06 3.48 -1.43
N GLU A 108 -8.96 2.62 -0.99
CA GLU A 108 -10.16 2.29 -1.75
C GLU A 108 -11.04 3.52 -1.95
N SER A 109 -11.27 4.29 -0.89
CA SER A 109 -12.06 5.54 -0.96
C SER A 109 -11.43 6.53 -1.95
N PHE A 110 -10.11 6.64 -1.91
CA PHE A 110 -9.39 7.52 -2.83
C PHE A 110 -9.60 7.09 -4.29
N LEU A 111 -9.48 5.79 -4.57
CA LEU A 111 -9.63 5.27 -5.92
C LEU A 111 -11.07 5.38 -6.42
N ILE A 112 -12.05 5.18 -5.53
CA ILE A 112 -13.46 5.40 -5.86
C ILE A 112 -13.68 6.85 -6.29
N HIS A 113 -13.13 7.78 -5.54
CA HIS A 113 -13.25 9.21 -5.83
C HIS A 113 -12.60 9.56 -7.17
N GLU A 114 -11.39 9.06 -7.43
CA GLU A 114 -10.68 9.28 -8.69
C GLU A 114 -11.45 8.68 -9.87
N ASN A 115 -12.06 7.53 -9.69
CA ASN A 115 -12.80 6.84 -10.75
C ASN A 115 -14.09 7.59 -11.16
N LYS A 116 -14.59 8.47 -10.29
CA LYS A 116 -15.80 9.27 -10.58
C LYS A 116 -15.50 10.54 -11.36
N LYS A 117 -14.24 10.90 -11.49
CA LYS A 117 -13.85 12.07 -12.27
C LYS A 117 -13.89 11.76 -13.80
#